data_80036f5098f800b06e2f2145e625abc8
#
_entry.id   80036f5098f800b06e2f2145e625abc8
#
_cell.length_a   1.000
_cell.length_b   1.000
_cell.length_c   1.000
_cell.angle_alpha   90.00
_cell.angle_beta   90.00
_cell.angle_gamma   90.00
#
_symmetry.space_group_name_H-M   'P 1'
#
loop_
_entity.id
_entity.type
_entity.pdbx_description
1 polymer ?
#
loop_
_entity_poly.entity_id
_entity_poly.type
_entity_poly.pdbx_seq_one_letter_code
_entity_poly.pdbx_strand_id
1 'polypeptide(L)'
;MCIRDRKKGEIDVIADSDPNLYLIEKRNPGAYLEIANILKGDFKDRLCCIVAARGELVKRNPQQVAAVVRSLHQAADFIAENPNEAGRAVSKLFPKVAQQDLSSILSTIGYTHHAKRFDLAKEIESYAVDLKQVGVLKKSTDPARFAKFLTVDVLA
;
A
#
# COMPACT_ATOMS: atom_id res chain seq x y z
N MET A 1 18.46 0.81 4.31
CA MET A 1 19.19 -0.24 3.57
C MET A 1 19.81 0.38 2.32
N CYS A 2 21.10 0.19 2.08
CA CYS A 2 21.83 1.03 1.13
C CYS A 2 22.25 0.24 -0.12
N ILE A 3 22.02 0.79 -1.33
CA ILE A 3 22.55 0.24 -2.60
C ILE A 3 24.05 -0.03 -2.50
N ARG A 4 24.75 0.79 -1.70
CA ARG A 4 26.20 0.65 -1.44
C ARG A 4 26.55 -0.69 -0.81
N ASP A 5 25.70 -1.20 0.08
CA ASP A 5 25.94 -2.44 0.82
C ASP A 5 25.85 -3.65 -0.13
N ARG A 6 24.91 -3.65 -1.09
CA ARG A 6 24.84 -4.67 -2.12
C ARG A 6 26.06 -4.63 -3.07
N LYS A 7 26.51 -3.42 -3.48
CA LYS A 7 27.71 -3.30 -4.36
C LYS A 7 28.98 -3.84 -3.68
N LYS A 8 29.01 -3.87 -2.37
CA LYS A 8 30.11 -4.46 -1.59
C LYS A 8 29.92 -5.96 -1.34
N GLY A 9 28.80 -6.56 -1.73
CA GLY A 9 28.49 -7.96 -1.44
C GLY A 9 28.06 -8.20 0.01
N GLU A 10 27.66 -7.16 0.74
CA GLU A 10 27.21 -7.26 2.13
C GLU A 10 25.74 -7.73 2.23
N ILE A 11 24.96 -7.57 1.15
CA ILE A 11 23.56 -8.01 1.04
C ILE A 11 23.26 -8.55 -0.36
N ASP A 12 22.40 -9.55 -0.44
CA ASP A 12 21.98 -10.18 -1.71
C ASP A 12 20.61 -9.69 -2.18
N VAL A 13 19.72 -9.29 -1.26
CA VAL A 13 18.33 -8.90 -1.54
C VAL A 13 18.03 -7.52 -1.00
N ILE A 14 17.29 -6.74 -1.76
CA ILE A 14 16.77 -5.43 -1.37
C ILE A 14 15.24 -5.54 -1.30
N ALA A 15 14.64 -5.13 -0.19
CA ALA A 15 13.20 -4.90 -0.06
C ALA A 15 12.97 -3.45 0.35
N ASP A 16 12.20 -2.72 -0.45
CA ASP A 16 11.86 -1.32 -0.20
C ASP A 16 10.52 -1.00 -0.91
N SER A 17 10.11 0.24 -0.87
CA SER A 17 8.93 0.75 -1.56
C SER A 17 9.30 1.85 -2.55
N ASP A 18 8.37 2.17 -3.46
CA ASP A 18 8.50 3.33 -4.32
C ASP A 18 8.45 4.64 -3.50
N PRO A 19 9.17 5.67 -3.92
CA PRO A 19 9.93 5.77 -5.17
C PRO A 19 11.33 5.15 -5.15
N ASN A 20 11.78 4.58 -4.04
CA ASN A 20 13.15 4.11 -3.88
C ASN A 20 13.48 2.95 -4.83
N LEU A 21 12.64 1.90 -4.88
CA LEU A 21 12.88 0.75 -5.75
C LEU A 21 12.88 1.14 -7.23
N TYR A 22 11.90 1.92 -7.65
CA TYR A 22 11.85 2.45 -9.02
C TYR A 22 13.14 3.19 -9.39
N LEU A 23 13.65 4.06 -8.51
CA LEU A 23 14.87 4.82 -8.77
C LEU A 23 16.13 3.95 -8.76
N ILE A 24 16.16 2.90 -7.93
CA ILE A 24 17.25 1.93 -7.90
C ILE A 24 17.33 1.19 -9.23
N GLU A 25 16.22 0.67 -9.70
CA GLU A 25 16.12 -0.06 -10.96
C GLU A 25 16.44 0.83 -12.16
N LYS A 26 15.86 2.02 -12.20
CA LYS A 26 16.14 3.02 -13.26
C LYS A 26 17.62 3.40 -13.37
N ARG A 27 18.33 3.52 -12.23
CA ARG A 27 19.76 3.89 -12.20
C ARG A 27 20.69 2.72 -12.46
N ASN A 28 20.21 1.49 -12.39
CA ASN A 28 21.00 0.28 -12.55
C ASN A 28 20.23 -0.75 -13.39
N PRO A 29 19.94 -0.44 -14.66
CA PRO A 29 19.13 -1.32 -15.49
C PRO A 29 19.78 -2.69 -15.63
N GLY A 30 18.99 -3.75 -15.42
CA GLY A 30 19.46 -5.13 -15.50
C GLY A 30 20.32 -5.63 -14.33
N ALA A 31 20.59 -4.78 -13.32
CA ALA A 31 21.40 -5.20 -12.16
C ALA A 31 20.59 -5.94 -11.08
N TYR A 32 19.26 -5.95 -11.19
CA TYR A 32 18.36 -6.54 -10.21
C TYR A 32 17.33 -7.41 -10.92
N LEU A 33 16.94 -8.48 -10.25
CA LEU A 33 15.80 -9.33 -10.60
C LEU A 33 14.69 -9.11 -9.59
N GLU A 34 13.51 -8.71 -10.06
CA GLU A 34 12.31 -8.65 -9.21
C GLU A 34 11.88 -10.07 -8.84
N ILE A 35 11.89 -10.39 -7.55
CA ILE A 35 11.50 -11.70 -7.02
C ILE A 35 10.11 -11.69 -6.37
N ALA A 36 9.63 -10.54 -5.91
CA ALA A 36 8.29 -10.36 -5.36
C ALA A 36 7.85 -8.90 -5.51
N ASN A 37 6.58 -8.70 -5.84
CA ASN A 37 5.97 -7.38 -5.97
C ASN A 37 4.48 -7.48 -5.60
N ILE A 38 4.00 -6.55 -4.78
CA ILE A 38 2.59 -6.54 -4.36
C ILE A 38 1.60 -6.27 -5.50
N LEU A 39 2.08 -5.74 -6.63
CA LEU A 39 1.25 -5.48 -7.82
C LEU A 39 1.24 -6.66 -8.79
N LYS A 40 1.99 -7.73 -8.54
CA LYS A 40 2.19 -8.86 -9.47
C LYS A 40 2.14 -10.20 -8.74
N GLY A 41 1.92 -11.27 -9.53
CA GLY A 41 1.91 -12.65 -9.04
C GLY A 41 0.86 -12.89 -7.96
N ASP A 42 1.19 -13.70 -6.98
CA ASP A 42 0.29 -14.12 -5.90
C ASP A 42 -0.10 -12.99 -4.93
N PHE A 43 0.61 -11.85 -4.98
CA PHE A 43 0.37 -10.71 -4.11
C PHE A 43 -0.48 -9.60 -4.74
N LYS A 44 -0.72 -9.64 -6.06
CA LYS A 44 -1.37 -8.56 -6.82
C LYS A 44 -2.77 -8.17 -6.35
N ASP A 45 -3.46 -9.10 -5.72
CA ASP A 45 -4.83 -8.92 -5.26
C ASP A 45 -4.92 -8.83 -3.73
N ARG A 46 -3.80 -8.64 -3.03
CA ARG A 46 -3.77 -8.49 -1.57
C ARG A 46 -3.71 -7.02 -1.15
N LEU A 47 -4.40 -6.69 -0.05
CA LEU A 47 -4.31 -5.36 0.55
C LEU A 47 -2.89 -5.09 1.06
N CYS A 48 -2.31 -3.95 0.66
CA CYS A 48 -1.05 -3.45 1.20
C CYS A 48 -1.26 -2.57 2.42
N CYS A 49 -2.17 -1.59 2.30
CA CYS A 49 -2.38 -0.55 3.29
C CYS A 49 -3.87 -0.39 3.61
N ILE A 50 -4.15 0.02 4.83
CA ILE A 50 -5.50 0.30 5.32
C ILE A 50 -5.56 1.68 5.98
N VAL A 51 -6.73 2.26 6.03
CA VAL A 51 -6.99 3.45 6.84
C VAL A 51 -7.42 3.00 8.22
N ALA A 52 -6.66 3.38 9.24
CA ALA A 52 -7.00 3.09 10.63
C ALA A 52 -7.49 4.35 11.34
N ALA A 53 -8.55 4.23 12.12
CA ALA A 53 -9.08 5.28 12.95
C ALA A 53 -9.31 4.77 14.38
N ARG A 54 -9.22 5.68 15.37
CA ARG A 54 -9.58 5.32 16.74
C ARG A 54 -11.06 4.95 16.83
N GLY A 55 -11.39 3.82 17.45
CA GLY A 55 -12.76 3.33 17.55
C GLY A 55 -13.73 4.35 18.19
N GLU A 56 -13.27 5.15 19.17
CA GLU A 56 -14.06 6.25 19.73
C GLU A 56 -14.41 7.33 18.71
N LEU A 57 -13.47 7.68 17.81
CA LEU A 57 -13.73 8.65 16.76
C LEU A 57 -14.77 8.12 15.77
N VAL A 58 -14.65 6.84 15.39
CA VAL A 58 -15.63 6.19 14.52
C VAL A 58 -17.04 6.20 15.16
N LYS A 59 -17.14 5.95 16.46
CA LYS A 59 -18.43 5.94 17.18
C LYS A 59 -19.03 7.34 17.36
N ARG A 60 -18.21 8.33 17.72
CA ARG A 60 -18.68 9.68 18.03
C ARG A 60 -18.87 10.56 16.81
N ASN A 61 -18.03 10.40 15.80
CA ASN A 61 -17.99 11.26 14.61
C ASN A 61 -17.85 10.44 13.31
N PRO A 62 -18.77 9.48 13.04
CA PRO A 62 -18.67 8.60 11.87
C PRO A 62 -18.64 9.39 10.56
N GLN A 63 -19.37 10.49 10.47
CA GLN A 63 -19.42 11.33 9.28
C GLN A 63 -18.05 11.98 8.96
N GLN A 64 -17.28 12.35 9.97
CA GLN A 64 -15.93 12.90 9.75
C GLN A 64 -14.99 11.81 9.22
N VAL A 65 -15.06 10.60 9.79
CA VAL A 65 -14.26 9.48 9.29
C VAL A 65 -14.66 9.12 7.86
N ALA A 66 -15.96 9.07 7.57
CA ALA A 66 -16.47 8.84 6.22
C ALA A 66 -16.02 9.92 5.24
N ALA A 67 -15.96 11.19 5.64
CA ALA A 67 -15.46 12.28 4.81
C ALA A 67 -13.99 12.08 4.42
N VAL A 68 -13.14 11.67 5.38
CA VAL A 68 -11.73 11.35 5.11
C VAL A 68 -11.62 10.19 4.11
N VAL A 69 -12.36 9.10 4.34
CA VAL A 69 -12.34 7.94 3.44
C VAL A 69 -12.80 8.32 2.03
N ARG A 70 -13.90 9.10 1.90
CA ARG A 70 -14.34 9.62 0.59
C ARG A 70 -13.28 10.47 -0.10
N SER A 71 -12.59 11.34 0.65
CA SER A 71 -11.52 12.17 0.08
C SER A 71 -10.35 11.34 -0.43
N LEU A 72 -10.00 10.25 0.27
CA LEU A 72 -8.97 9.32 -0.19
C LEU A 72 -9.41 8.57 -1.45
N HIS A 73 -10.67 8.15 -1.55
CA HIS A 73 -11.22 7.55 -2.76
C HIS A 73 -11.19 8.53 -3.95
N GLN A 74 -11.60 9.79 -3.74
CA GLN A 74 -11.54 10.84 -4.76
C GLN A 74 -10.09 11.09 -5.22
N ALA A 75 -9.14 11.11 -4.28
CA ALA A 75 -7.73 11.25 -4.62
C ALA A 75 -7.21 10.04 -5.44
N ALA A 76 -7.63 8.82 -5.10
CA ALA A 76 -7.28 7.62 -5.84
C ALA A 76 -7.83 7.65 -7.27
N ASP A 77 -9.09 8.02 -7.44
CA ASP A 77 -9.72 8.18 -8.76
C ASP A 77 -8.99 9.27 -9.58
N PHE A 78 -8.68 10.42 -8.95
CA PHE A 78 -7.91 11.49 -9.60
C PHE A 78 -6.52 11.04 -10.07
N ILE A 79 -5.80 10.29 -9.23
CA ILE A 79 -4.46 9.77 -9.57
C ILE A 79 -4.55 8.83 -10.79
N ALA A 80 -5.54 7.96 -10.82
CA ALA A 80 -5.72 7.02 -11.92
C ALA A 80 -6.05 7.71 -13.25
N GLU A 81 -6.86 8.76 -13.19
CA GLU A 81 -7.28 9.51 -14.37
C GLU A 81 -6.22 10.51 -14.83
N ASN A 82 -5.44 11.08 -13.88
CA ASN A 82 -4.52 12.19 -14.13
C ASN A 82 -3.12 11.97 -13.52
N PRO A 83 -2.38 10.89 -13.86
CA PRO A 83 -1.12 10.55 -13.20
C PRO A 83 -0.04 11.63 -13.35
N ASN A 84 -0.04 12.37 -14.45
CA ASN A 84 0.91 13.48 -14.67
C ASN A 84 0.64 14.67 -13.74
N GLU A 85 -0.60 15.03 -13.55
CA GLU A 85 -0.98 16.10 -12.63
C GLU A 85 -0.78 15.68 -11.17
N ALA A 86 -1.09 14.43 -10.85
CA ALA A 86 -0.83 13.85 -9.55
C ALA A 86 0.69 13.86 -9.25
N GLY A 87 1.54 13.45 -10.19
CA GLY A 87 2.99 13.52 -10.06
C GLY A 87 3.50 14.94 -9.81
N ARG A 88 2.91 15.94 -10.51
CA ARG A 88 3.20 17.37 -10.27
C ARG A 88 2.77 17.81 -8.87
N ALA A 89 1.58 17.42 -8.43
CA ALA A 89 1.06 17.80 -7.12
C ALA A 89 1.92 17.29 -5.97
N VAL A 90 2.41 16.04 -6.06
CA VAL A 90 3.24 15.44 -5.00
C VAL A 90 4.74 15.76 -5.13
N SER A 91 5.19 16.38 -6.21
CA SER A 91 6.62 16.65 -6.46
C SER A 91 7.30 17.47 -5.36
N LYS A 92 6.56 18.36 -4.71
CA LYS A 92 7.06 19.15 -3.57
C LYS A 92 7.37 18.28 -2.33
N LEU A 93 6.71 17.16 -2.18
CA LEU A 93 6.95 16.19 -1.08
C LEU A 93 8.16 15.31 -1.36
N PHE A 94 8.56 15.20 -2.63
CA PHE A 94 9.67 14.36 -3.09
C PHE A 94 10.68 15.15 -3.90
N PRO A 95 11.36 16.16 -3.31
CA PRO A 95 12.19 17.12 -4.04
C PRO A 95 13.42 16.49 -4.73
N LYS A 96 13.78 15.27 -4.37
CA LYS A 96 14.89 14.50 -4.96
C LYS A 96 14.46 13.55 -6.08
N VAL A 97 13.18 13.50 -6.41
CA VAL A 97 12.60 12.63 -7.43
C VAL A 97 12.05 13.50 -8.56
N ALA A 98 12.42 13.20 -9.79
CA ALA A 98 11.89 13.93 -10.94
C ALA A 98 10.36 13.74 -11.04
N GLN A 99 9.65 14.81 -11.39
CA GLN A 99 8.18 14.77 -11.56
C GLN A 99 7.74 13.65 -12.51
N GLN A 100 8.47 13.45 -13.60
CA GLN A 100 8.21 12.38 -14.57
C GLN A 100 8.27 10.99 -13.94
N ASP A 101 9.23 10.77 -13.03
CA ASP A 101 9.36 9.49 -12.33
C ASP A 101 8.19 9.27 -11.36
N LEU A 102 7.75 10.31 -10.66
CA LEU A 102 6.55 10.25 -9.81
C LEU A 102 5.31 9.92 -10.64
N SER A 103 5.14 10.57 -11.80
CA SER A 103 4.03 10.28 -12.71
C SER A 103 4.06 8.82 -13.21
N SER A 104 5.23 8.32 -13.57
CA SER A 104 5.40 6.93 -14.01
C SER A 104 5.06 5.94 -12.90
N ILE A 105 5.53 6.16 -11.68
CA ILE A 105 5.20 5.33 -10.51
C ILE A 105 3.68 5.33 -10.28
N LEU A 106 3.06 6.51 -10.23
CA LEU A 106 1.63 6.64 -9.96
C LEU A 106 0.76 5.97 -11.03
N SER A 107 1.21 5.92 -12.29
CA SER A 107 0.50 5.25 -13.37
C SER A 107 0.53 3.72 -13.26
N THR A 108 1.50 3.13 -12.54
CA THR A 108 1.61 1.67 -12.37
C THR A 108 0.76 1.14 -11.23
N ILE A 109 0.36 1.99 -10.30
CA ILE A 109 -0.46 1.60 -9.14
C ILE A 109 -1.93 1.68 -9.53
N GLY A 110 -2.63 0.55 -9.59
CA GLY A 110 -4.04 0.49 -9.98
C GLY A 110 -5.01 1.06 -8.91
N TYR A 111 -4.92 2.34 -8.61
CA TYR A 111 -5.65 3.00 -7.52
C TYR A 111 -7.16 2.77 -7.54
N THR A 112 -7.82 2.88 -8.69
CA THR A 112 -9.29 2.75 -8.79
C THR A 112 -9.77 1.31 -8.62
N HIS A 113 -8.98 0.33 -9.03
CA HIS A 113 -9.37 -1.07 -8.95
C HIS A 113 -9.30 -1.61 -7.54
N HIS A 114 -8.37 -1.10 -6.72
CA HIS A 114 -8.15 -1.60 -5.37
C HIS A 114 -9.19 -1.09 -4.36
N ALA A 115 -9.55 0.19 -4.37
CA ALA A 115 -10.42 0.77 -3.36
C ALA A 115 -11.87 0.24 -3.37
N LYS A 116 -12.38 -0.23 -4.52
CA LYS A 116 -13.77 -0.70 -4.69
C LYS A 116 -13.92 -2.22 -4.73
N ARG A 117 -12.81 -2.97 -4.71
CA ARG A 117 -12.78 -4.39 -5.07
C ARG A 117 -12.60 -5.32 -3.87
N PHE A 118 -12.17 -4.80 -2.73
CA PHE A 118 -11.83 -5.60 -1.57
C PHE A 118 -12.92 -5.61 -0.52
N ASP A 119 -13.31 -6.82 -0.10
CA ASP A 119 -13.99 -7.04 1.17
C ASP A 119 -12.94 -6.93 2.28
N LEU A 120 -12.85 -5.77 2.91
CA LEU A 120 -11.84 -5.48 3.93
C LEU A 120 -11.84 -6.52 5.07
N ALA A 121 -13.00 -7.02 5.46
CA ALA A 121 -13.08 -8.02 6.53
C ALA A 121 -12.43 -9.33 6.11
N LYS A 122 -12.69 -9.80 4.89
CA LYS A 122 -12.05 -11.02 4.35
C LYS A 122 -10.55 -10.87 4.19
N GLU A 123 -10.07 -9.71 3.75
CA GLU A 123 -8.65 -9.45 3.65
C GLU A 123 -7.96 -9.45 5.01
N ILE A 124 -8.53 -8.78 6.02
CA ILE A 124 -8.00 -8.79 7.39
C ILE A 124 -8.05 -10.21 7.99
N GLU A 125 -9.09 -10.98 7.71
CA GLU A 125 -9.18 -12.39 8.13
C GLU A 125 -8.04 -13.23 7.52
N SER A 126 -7.79 -13.08 6.21
CA SER A 126 -6.68 -13.76 5.52
C SER A 126 -5.33 -13.42 6.14
N TYR A 127 -5.06 -12.14 6.37
CA TYR A 127 -3.84 -11.71 7.07
C TYR A 127 -3.76 -12.26 8.49
N ALA A 128 -4.86 -12.33 9.21
CA ALA A 128 -4.86 -12.90 10.56
C ALA A 128 -4.52 -14.40 10.56
N VAL A 129 -4.92 -15.16 9.54
CA VAL A 129 -4.50 -16.55 9.35
C VAL A 129 -2.99 -16.63 9.18
N ASP A 130 -2.42 -15.85 8.25
CA ASP A 130 -0.98 -15.84 7.98
C ASP A 130 -0.18 -15.43 9.23
N LEU A 131 -0.61 -14.38 9.93
CA LEU A 131 0.03 -13.89 11.15
C LEU A 131 -0.01 -14.90 12.31
N LYS A 132 -1.03 -15.77 12.35
CA LYS A 132 -1.06 -16.91 13.29
C LYS A 132 -0.04 -17.97 12.92
N GLN A 133 0.12 -18.27 11.63
CA GLN A 133 1.08 -19.27 11.18
C GLN A 133 2.52 -18.90 11.54
N VAL A 134 2.86 -17.62 11.40
CA VAL A 134 4.19 -17.09 11.74
C VAL A 134 4.34 -16.68 13.21
N GLY A 135 3.33 -16.92 14.05
CA GLY A 135 3.41 -16.70 15.50
C GLY A 135 3.26 -15.24 15.97
N VAL A 136 2.90 -14.31 15.08
CA VAL A 136 2.63 -12.90 15.43
C VAL A 136 1.31 -12.78 16.20
N LEU A 137 0.27 -13.48 15.75
CA LEU A 137 -0.97 -13.60 16.51
C LEU A 137 -0.99 -14.89 17.33
N LYS A 138 -1.66 -14.82 18.49
CA LYS A 138 -1.84 -15.99 19.38
C LYS A 138 -2.59 -17.10 18.63
N LYS A 139 -2.23 -18.36 18.87
CA LYS A 139 -2.93 -19.53 18.31
C LYS A 139 -4.44 -19.53 18.64
N SER A 140 -4.84 -19.00 19.79
CA SER A 140 -6.23 -18.88 20.24
C SER A 140 -7.02 -17.76 19.54
N THR A 141 -6.39 -16.89 18.75
CA THR A 141 -7.08 -15.83 18.01
C THR A 141 -7.96 -16.43 16.92
N ASP A 142 -9.23 -16.13 16.93
CA ASP A 142 -10.16 -16.44 15.85
C ASP A 142 -10.03 -15.37 14.76
N PRO A 143 -9.61 -15.72 13.53
CA PRO A 143 -9.36 -14.75 12.47
C PRO A 143 -10.61 -13.98 12.02
N ALA A 144 -11.75 -14.66 11.89
CA ALA A 144 -13.00 -14.04 11.45
C ALA A 144 -13.52 -13.04 12.49
N ARG A 145 -13.48 -13.42 13.77
CA ARG A 145 -13.87 -12.55 14.88
C ARG A 145 -12.91 -11.36 15.00
N PHE A 146 -11.61 -11.58 14.80
CA PHE A 146 -10.60 -10.54 14.80
C PHE A 146 -10.85 -9.53 13.69
N ALA A 147 -11.10 -9.98 12.47
CA ALA A 147 -11.42 -9.14 11.33
C ALA A 147 -12.70 -8.32 11.58
N LYS A 148 -13.77 -8.97 12.00
CA LYS A 148 -15.05 -8.30 12.32
C LYS A 148 -14.92 -7.23 13.40
N PHE A 149 -14.03 -7.44 14.36
CA PHE A 149 -13.79 -6.47 15.44
C PHE A 149 -13.03 -5.23 14.94
N LEU A 150 -12.11 -5.40 13.98
CA LEU A 150 -11.26 -4.33 13.48
C LEU A 150 -11.85 -3.55 12.31
N THR A 151 -12.83 -4.11 11.61
CA THR A 151 -13.36 -3.50 10.39
C THR A 151 -14.70 -2.83 10.64
N VAL A 152 -14.92 -1.71 9.97
CA VAL A 152 -16.20 -1.00 9.92
C VAL A 152 -16.35 -0.37 8.54
N ASP A 153 -17.53 -0.53 7.95
CA ASP A 153 -17.90 0.23 6.76
C ASP A 153 -18.47 1.58 7.21
N VAL A 154 -17.69 2.63 6.99
CA VAL A 154 -18.10 4.01 7.33
C VAL A 154 -18.78 4.72 6.15
N LEU A 155 -18.88 4.05 4.99
CA LEU A 155 -19.52 4.58 3.78
C LEU A 155 -20.90 3.97 3.52
N ALA A 156 -21.29 2.96 4.29
CA ALA A 156 -22.59 2.31 4.23
C ALA A 156 -23.74 3.24 4.63
#